data_b9d460cb9c8dd58878f7e1645eea1274
#
_entry.id   b9d460cb9c8dd58878f7e1645eea1274
#
_cell.length_a   1.000
_cell.length_b   1.000
_cell.length_c   1.000
_cell.angle_alpha   90.00
_cell.angle_beta   90.00
_cell.angle_gamma   90.00
#
_symmetry.space_group_name_H-M   'P 1'
#
loop_
_entity.id
_entity.type
_entity.pdbx_description
1 polymer ?
#
loop_
_entity_poly.entity_id
_entity_poly.type
_entity_poly.pdbx_seq_one_letter_code
_entity_poly.pdbx_strand_id
1 'polypeptide(L)'
;MKNILILLLVVLFANCKSDEKKEVPVNLKDIASEELPALEITAIDSTQFPASLKYEGFVKNAVRWKDKLGDNIVLTTETGYHINKKFKHEFEDSSDAELFAYHYIVSANDARQTWRVYDFISDCPVDIVASFVKNTFQVTDLNHNGIAEIWLMYKTVCHGDVSPSDMKVIMYEGNQKYAMRGENKVQVGVHDNGENYYLGGEFKMDENFKKGPKVFKDFAQKMWDKNLMEKWEE
;
A
#
# COMPACT_ATOMS: atom_id res chain seq x y z
N MET A 1 11.92 94.73 -15.38
CA MET A 1 11.67 94.42 -16.78
C MET A 1 12.07 92.98 -16.94
N LYS A 2 11.15 92.02 -16.80
CA LYS A 2 11.35 90.53 -16.81
C LYS A 2 10.63 89.96 -17.98
N ASN A 3 11.34 89.44 -18.95
CA ASN A 3 10.80 88.74 -20.08
C ASN A 3 10.41 87.37 -19.66
N ILE A 4 9.11 87.02 -19.81
CA ILE A 4 8.59 85.65 -19.56
C ILE A 4 8.54 84.99 -20.92
N LEU A 5 9.33 83.98 -21.13
CA LEU A 5 9.37 83.09 -22.25
C LEU A 5 8.32 81.98 -22.03
N ILE A 6 7.23 82.03 -22.78
CA ILE A 6 6.20 80.95 -22.74
C ILE A 6 6.62 79.85 -23.71
N LEU A 7 6.95 78.70 -23.16
CA LEU A 7 7.30 77.50 -23.87
C LEU A 7 6.00 76.71 -24.21
N LEU A 8 5.65 76.69 -25.48
CA LEU A 8 4.45 75.99 -25.96
C LEU A 8 4.81 74.48 -26.10
N LEU A 9 4.25 73.66 -25.24
CA LEU A 9 4.44 72.21 -25.28
C LEU A 9 3.40 71.59 -26.23
N VAL A 10 3.84 71.15 -27.39
CA VAL A 10 3.00 70.39 -28.32
C VAL A 10 2.97 68.92 -27.92
N VAL A 11 1.86 68.44 -27.40
CA VAL A 11 1.62 67.06 -27.10
C VAL A 11 1.11 66.35 -28.36
N LEU A 12 1.98 65.52 -28.95
CA LEU A 12 1.60 64.60 -30.02
C LEU A 12 0.91 63.39 -29.44
N PHE A 13 -0.39 63.26 -29.60
CA PHE A 13 -1.12 62.00 -29.29
C PHE A 13 -0.80 60.96 -30.37
N ALA A 14 0.04 60.00 -30.04
CA ALA A 14 0.21 58.77 -30.82
C ALA A 14 -0.99 57.87 -30.54
N ASN A 15 -1.83 57.69 -31.54
CA ASN A 15 -2.97 56.78 -31.49
C ASN A 15 -2.46 55.32 -31.63
N CYS A 16 -2.29 54.62 -30.53
CA CYS A 16 -2.03 53.18 -30.54
C CYS A 16 -3.37 52.48 -30.77
N LYS A 17 -3.55 51.88 -31.94
CA LYS A 17 -4.60 50.89 -32.19
C LYS A 17 -4.29 49.67 -31.36
N SER A 18 -5.07 49.39 -30.33
CA SER A 18 -5.09 48.11 -29.67
C SER A 18 -5.80 47.10 -30.58
N ASP A 19 -5.06 46.12 -31.08
CA ASP A 19 -5.66 44.93 -31.66
C ASP A 19 -6.42 44.18 -30.56
N GLU A 20 -7.74 44.22 -30.63
CA GLU A 20 -8.61 43.33 -29.86
C GLU A 20 -8.29 41.88 -30.25
N LYS A 21 -7.53 41.18 -29.41
CA LYS A 21 -7.48 39.70 -29.43
C LYS A 21 -8.90 39.24 -29.13
N LYS A 22 -9.60 38.72 -30.13
CA LYS A 22 -10.80 37.92 -29.92
C LYS A 22 -10.44 36.75 -28.98
N GLU A 23 -10.89 36.84 -27.76
CA GLU A 23 -10.95 35.67 -26.87
C GLU A 23 -11.91 34.65 -27.51
N VAL A 24 -11.35 33.56 -28.00
CA VAL A 24 -12.13 32.37 -28.36
C VAL A 24 -12.72 31.85 -27.06
N PRO A 25 -14.05 31.76 -26.91
CA PRO A 25 -14.63 31.20 -25.70
C PRO A 25 -14.18 29.72 -25.64
N VAL A 26 -13.27 29.41 -24.72
CA VAL A 26 -12.96 28.03 -24.39
C VAL A 26 -14.22 27.43 -23.79
N ASN A 27 -14.85 26.55 -24.55
CA ASN A 27 -16.03 25.82 -24.12
C ASN A 27 -15.58 24.85 -22.99
N LEU A 28 -15.86 25.20 -21.75
CA LEU A 28 -15.55 24.41 -20.55
C LEU A 28 -16.26 23.04 -20.52
N LYS A 29 -17.03 22.70 -21.54
CA LYS A 29 -17.69 21.41 -21.70
C LYS A 29 -16.83 20.34 -22.40
N ASP A 30 -15.70 20.73 -23.01
CA ASP A 30 -14.82 19.77 -23.72
C ASP A 30 -13.63 19.28 -22.89
N ILE A 31 -13.56 19.64 -21.60
CA ILE A 31 -12.76 18.87 -20.63
C ILE A 31 -13.70 17.76 -20.11
N ALA A 32 -14.03 16.82 -20.99
CA ALA A 32 -14.44 15.52 -20.53
C ALA A 32 -13.33 15.03 -19.61
N SER A 33 -13.62 14.86 -18.33
CA SER A 33 -12.79 14.06 -17.45
C SER A 33 -12.64 12.72 -18.18
N GLU A 34 -11.46 12.42 -18.73
CA GLU A 34 -11.15 11.07 -19.15
C GLU A 34 -11.37 10.22 -17.90
N GLU A 35 -12.50 9.52 -17.84
CA GLU A 35 -12.70 8.48 -16.85
C GLU A 35 -11.56 7.49 -17.06
N LEU A 36 -10.63 7.45 -16.12
CA LEU A 36 -9.56 6.48 -16.16
C LEU A 36 -10.21 5.09 -16.26
N PRO A 37 -9.75 4.25 -17.20
CA PRO A 37 -10.33 2.92 -17.37
C PRO A 37 -10.25 2.19 -16.02
N ALA A 38 -11.31 1.46 -15.68
CA ALA A 38 -11.33 0.66 -14.46
C ALA A 38 -10.11 -0.26 -14.43
N LEU A 39 -9.47 -0.37 -13.27
CA LEU A 39 -8.29 -1.19 -13.07
C LEU A 39 -8.62 -2.67 -13.28
N GLU A 40 -8.13 -3.25 -14.38
CA GLU A 40 -8.29 -4.67 -14.67
C GLU A 40 -7.18 -5.50 -14.01
N ILE A 41 -7.54 -6.26 -12.98
CA ILE A 41 -6.61 -7.10 -12.22
C ILE A 41 -6.83 -8.55 -12.63
N THR A 42 -5.77 -9.19 -13.10
CA THR A 42 -5.77 -10.60 -13.51
C THR A 42 -4.95 -11.43 -12.54
N ALA A 43 -5.54 -12.49 -12.00
CA ALA A 43 -4.78 -13.50 -11.26
C ALA A 43 -3.87 -14.27 -12.23
N ILE A 44 -2.62 -14.47 -11.84
CA ILE A 44 -1.63 -15.20 -12.63
C ILE A 44 -0.98 -16.31 -11.78
N ASP A 45 -0.44 -17.31 -12.43
CA ASP A 45 0.34 -18.37 -11.80
C ASP A 45 1.83 -18.32 -12.22
N SER A 46 2.65 -19.17 -11.62
CA SER A 46 4.10 -19.15 -11.82
C SER A 46 4.53 -19.45 -13.27
N THR A 47 3.69 -20.07 -14.09
CA THR A 47 3.99 -20.34 -15.51
C THR A 47 3.92 -19.07 -16.36
N GLN A 48 3.26 -18.03 -15.86
CA GLN A 48 3.07 -16.73 -16.50
C GLN A 48 4.07 -15.69 -16.02
N PHE A 49 5.00 -16.06 -15.11
CA PHE A 49 5.99 -15.13 -14.61
C PHE A 49 7.10 -14.91 -15.64
N PRO A 50 7.58 -13.68 -15.82
CA PRO A 50 8.81 -13.43 -16.56
C PRO A 50 9.99 -14.23 -15.98
N ALA A 51 10.86 -14.75 -16.82
CA ALA A 51 11.99 -15.59 -16.37
C ALA A 51 12.98 -14.87 -15.43
N SER A 52 13.04 -13.54 -15.49
CA SER A 52 13.87 -12.71 -14.62
C SER A 52 13.27 -12.45 -13.24
N LEU A 53 11.96 -12.77 -13.03
CA LEU A 53 11.28 -12.56 -11.75
C LEU A 53 11.86 -13.52 -10.69
N LYS A 54 12.33 -12.97 -9.56
CA LYS A 54 12.95 -13.71 -8.47
C LYS A 54 12.14 -13.55 -7.19
N TYR A 55 11.87 -14.63 -6.51
CA TYR A 55 11.16 -14.63 -5.23
C TYR A 55 11.61 -15.82 -4.37
N GLU A 56 11.31 -15.74 -3.08
CA GLU A 56 11.53 -16.78 -2.08
C GLU A 56 10.17 -17.27 -1.55
N GLY A 57 10.10 -18.51 -1.06
CA GLY A 57 8.88 -19.10 -0.51
C GLY A 57 7.88 -19.62 -1.55
N PHE A 58 6.71 -20.03 -1.06
CA PHE A 58 5.61 -20.57 -1.88
C PHE A 58 4.59 -19.47 -2.17
N VAL A 59 4.21 -19.31 -3.42
CA VAL A 59 3.27 -18.27 -3.87
C VAL A 59 1.89 -18.49 -3.24
N LYS A 60 1.37 -17.45 -2.59
CA LYS A 60 0.03 -17.39 -2.01
C LYS A 60 -0.93 -16.59 -2.88
N ASN A 61 -0.47 -15.45 -3.39
CA ASN A 61 -1.20 -14.63 -4.35
C ASN A 61 -0.23 -14.15 -5.42
N ALA A 62 -0.70 -14.05 -6.65
CA ALA A 62 -0.01 -13.36 -7.74
C ALA A 62 -1.03 -12.72 -8.66
N VAL A 63 -0.86 -11.43 -8.95
CA VAL A 63 -1.74 -10.67 -9.84
C VAL A 63 -0.92 -9.77 -10.75
N ARG A 64 -1.51 -9.47 -11.91
CA ARG A 64 -0.98 -8.57 -12.93
C ARG A 64 -2.02 -7.54 -13.32
N TRP A 65 -1.60 -6.29 -13.52
CA TRP A 65 -2.44 -5.19 -14.01
C TRP A 65 -1.61 -4.17 -14.75
N LYS A 66 -2.29 -3.24 -15.43
CA LYS A 66 -1.67 -2.05 -16.03
C LYS A 66 -2.23 -0.80 -15.39
N ASP A 67 -1.33 0.13 -15.07
CA ASP A 67 -1.66 1.45 -14.57
C ASP A 67 -0.69 2.50 -15.12
N LYS A 68 -0.67 3.72 -14.57
CA LYS A 68 0.26 4.78 -15.00
C LYS A 68 1.74 4.45 -14.80
N LEU A 69 2.08 3.50 -13.92
CA LEU A 69 3.46 3.04 -13.73
C LEU A 69 3.90 2.02 -14.77
N GLY A 70 2.95 1.43 -15.50
CA GLY A 70 3.20 0.45 -16.54
C GLY A 70 2.49 -0.88 -16.29
N ASP A 71 3.14 -1.97 -16.70
CA ASP A 71 2.67 -3.34 -16.54
C ASP A 71 3.25 -3.90 -15.23
N ASN A 72 2.38 -4.20 -14.27
CA ASN A 72 2.74 -4.50 -12.89
C ASN A 72 2.47 -5.96 -12.55
N ILE A 73 3.32 -6.55 -11.73
CA ILE A 73 3.09 -7.84 -11.07
C ILE A 73 3.34 -7.67 -9.57
N VAL A 74 2.41 -8.15 -8.75
CA VAL A 74 2.63 -8.36 -7.32
C VAL A 74 2.42 -9.82 -6.99
N LEU A 75 3.32 -10.35 -6.16
CA LEU A 75 3.13 -11.65 -5.55
C LEU A 75 3.39 -11.60 -4.06
N THR A 76 2.67 -12.44 -3.32
CA THR A 76 2.91 -12.72 -1.90
C THR A 76 3.33 -14.17 -1.74
N THR A 77 4.30 -14.40 -0.88
CA THR A 77 4.84 -15.75 -0.63
C THR A 77 5.04 -15.99 0.86
N GLU A 78 5.01 -17.26 1.26
CA GLU A 78 5.28 -17.73 2.61
C GLU A 78 6.18 -18.97 2.54
N THR A 79 7.08 -19.12 3.49
CA THR A 79 7.94 -20.32 3.55
C THR A 79 7.26 -21.50 4.22
N GLY A 80 6.29 -21.24 5.12
CA GLY A 80 5.87 -22.22 6.11
C GLY A 80 6.96 -22.45 7.15
N TYR A 81 6.81 -23.52 7.94
CA TYR A 81 7.81 -23.92 8.94
C TYR A 81 9.06 -24.46 8.25
N HIS A 82 10.22 -23.97 8.63
CA HIS A 82 11.52 -24.45 8.14
C HIS A 82 12.65 -24.01 9.08
N ILE A 83 13.86 -24.40 8.77
CA ILE A 83 15.06 -23.90 9.43
C ILE A 83 15.87 -23.07 8.43
N ASN A 84 15.97 -21.78 8.68
CA ASN A 84 16.78 -20.89 7.88
C ASN A 84 18.21 -20.85 8.44
N LYS A 85 19.16 -21.44 7.72
CA LYS A 85 20.57 -21.51 8.12
C LYS A 85 21.25 -20.14 8.30
N LYS A 86 20.62 -19.06 7.89
CA LYS A 86 21.11 -17.69 8.08
C LYS A 86 20.79 -17.15 9.47
N PHE A 87 19.82 -17.73 10.17
CA PHE A 87 19.47 -17.38 11.54
C PHE A 87 20.30 -18.15 12.55
N LYS A 88 20.49 -17.56 13.71
CA LYS A 88 21.08 -18.25 14.87
C LYS A 88 19.94 -18.93 15.62
N HIS A 89 20.10 -20.24 15.90
CA HIS A 89 19.17 -21.02 16.69
C HIS A 89 19.82 -21.32 18.04
N GLU A 90 19.11 -21.00 19.12
CA GLU A 90 19.51 -21.27 20.51
C GLU A 90 18.74 -22.45 21.08
N PHE A 91 17.56 -22.76 20.52
CA PHE A 91 16.75 -23.90 20.91
C PHE A 91 16.89 -25.03 19.87
N GLU A 92 17.07 -26.27 20.33
CA GLU A 92 17.35 -27.43 19.47
C GLU A 92 16.19 -27.75 18.52
N ASP A 93 14.94 -27.57 18.98
CA ASP A 93 13.71 -27.86 18.24
C ASP A 93 13.01 -26.60 17.69
N SER A 94 13.73 -25.49 17.60
CA SER A 94 13.14 -24.26 17.10
C SER A 94 12.93 -24.26 15.58
N SER A 95 11.99 -23.45 15.13
CA SER A 95 11.66 -23.27 13.73
C SER A 95 11.61 -21.80 13.34
N ASP A 96 11.69 -21.56 12.05
CA ASP A 96 11.54 -20.25 11.43
C ASP A 96 10.31 -20.24 10.52
N ALA A 97 9.74 -19.06 10.31
CA ALA A 97 8.76 -18.81 9.27
C ALA A 97 8.94 -17.41 8.69
N GLU A 98 8.88 -17.30 7.38
CA GLU A 98 9.13 -16.05 6.67
C GLU A 98 7.97 -15.78 5.70
N LEU A 99 7.65 -14.50 5.52
CA LEU A 99 6.72 -14.04 4.49
C LEU A 99 7.31 -12.90 3.68
N PHE A 100 6.93 -12.86 2.42
CA PHE A 100 7.40 -11.84 1.50
C PHE A 100 6.25 -11.32 0.64
N ALA A 101 6.35 -10.05 0.22
CA ALA A 101 5.63 -9.55 -0.94
C ALA A 101 6.59 -8.80 -1.84
N TYR A 102 6.40 -8.96 -3.14
CA TYR A 102 7.24 -8.36 -4.16
C TYR A 102 6.40 -7.62 -5.17
N HIS A 103 6.86 -6.46 -5.60
CA HIS A 103 6.29 -5.76 -6.73
C HIS A 103 7.32 -5.59 -7.83
N TYR A 104 6.88 -5.84 -9.06
CA TYR A 104 7.68 -5.74 -10.27
C TYR A 104 6.97 -4.88 -11.31
N ILE A 105 7.76 -4.09 -12.03
CA ILE A 105 7.34 -3.50 -13.30
C ILE A 105 7.92 -4.34 -14.42
N VAL A 106 7.05 -4.78 -15.34
CA VAL A 106 7.40 -5.67 -16.44
C VAL A 106 7.59 -4.85 -17.71
N SER A 107 8.70 -5.12 -18.42
CA SER A 107 9.00 -4.53 -19.72
C SER A 107 9.47 -5.63 -20.67
N ALA A 108 8.71 -5.88 -21.73
CA ALA A 108 8.92 -7.03 -22.62
C ALA A 108 8.96 -8.35 -21.81
N ASN A 109 10.11 -9.02 -21.72
CA ASN A 109 10.30 -10.28 -21.00
C ASN A 109 11.09 -10.12 -19.69
N ASP A 110 11.32 -8.88 -19.25
CA ASP A 110 12.07 -8.58 -18.03
C ASP A 110 11.15 -8.02 -16.93
N ALA A 111 11.47 -8.36 -15.67
CA ALA A 111 10.74 -7.90 -14.49
C ALA A 111 11.72 -7.21 -13.54
N ARG A 112 11.56 -5.90 -13.38
CA ARG A 112 12.37 -5.09 -12.45
C ARG A 112 11.63 -4.94 -11.13
N GLN A 113 12.20 -5.49 -10.06
CA GLN A 113 11.66 -5.31 -8.70
C GLN A 113 11.74 -3.83 -8.30
N THR A 114 10.63 -3.30 -7.76
CA THR A 114 10.55 -1.92 -7.26
C THR A 114 10.62 -1.87 -5.73
N TRP A 115 9.92 -2.78 -5.06
CA TRP A 115 9.98 -2.92 -3.62
C TRP A 115 9.78 -4.38 -3.17
N ARG A 116 10.13 -4.64 -1.91
CA ARG A 116 9.90 -5.90 -1.21
C ARG A 116 9.42 -5.63 0.21
N VAL A 117 8.39 -6.34 0.64
CA VAL A 117 8.06 -6.54 2.06
C VAL A 117 8.73 -7.85 2.49
N TYR A 118 9.29 -7.86 3.66
CA TYR A 118 9.87 -9.03 4.32
C TYR A 118 9.59 -8.94 5.80
N ASP A 119 9.04 -10.00 6.36
CA ASP A 119 8.88 -10.17 7.79
C ASP A 119 9.05 -11.64 8.16
N PHE A 120 9.40 -11.92 9.41
CA PHE A 120 9.72 -13.26 9.82
C PHE A 120 9.59 -13.44 11.34
N ILE A 121 9.49 -14.70 11.76
CA ILE A 121 9.81 -15.20 13.09
C ILE A 121 10.95 -16.16 12.94
N SER A 122 11.92 -16.13 13.87
CA SER A 122 13.05 -17.06 13.90
C SER A 122 13.26 -17.61 15.29
N ASP A 123 13.89 -18.80 15.34
CA ASP A 123 14.27 -19.48 16.59
C ASP A 123 13.07 -19.68 17.56
N CYS A 124 11.89 -20.01 17.01
CA CYS A 124 10.69 -20.22 17.79
C CYS A 124 10.56 -21.69 18.21
N PRO A 125 10.57 -22.00 19.52
CA PRO A 125 10.46 -23.38 20.03
C PRO A 125 9.00 -23.82 20.25
N VAL A 126 8.03 -22.99 19.89
CA VAL A 126 6.58 -23.20 20.10
C VAL A 126 5.82 -22.92 18.80
N ASP A 127 4.52 -22.66 18.88
CA ASP A 127 3.71 -22.35 17.70
C ASP A 127 4.17 -21.06 17.05
N ILE A 128 4.28 -21.09 15.72
CA ILE A 128 4.81 -19.99 14.92
C ILE A 128 3.83 -19.64 13.81
N VAL A 129 3.59 -18.36 13.63
CA VAL A 129 2.84 -17.81 12.50
C VAL A 129 3.64 -16.71 11.84
N ALA A 130 3.84 -16.81 10.53
CA ALA A 130 4.23 -15.71 9.64
C ALA A 130 3.44 -15.88 8.35
N SER A 131 2.25 -15.30 8.29
CA SER A 131 1.31 -15.56 7.20
C SER A 131 0.42 -14.36 6.86
N PHE A 132 0.02 -14.28 5.59
CA PHE A 132 -0.98 -13.31 5.13
C PHE A 132 -2.37 -13.71 5.61
N VAL A 133 -3.15 -12.71 6.04
CA VAL A 133 -4.54 -12.93 6.44
C VAL A 133 -5.37 -13.27 5.21
N LYS A 134 -6.09 -14.39 5.25
CA LYS A 134 -6.90 -14.89 4.11
C LYS A 134 -7.87 -13.82 3.61
N ASN A 135 -8.01 -13.68 2.29
CA ASN A 135 -8.95 -12.77 1.62
C ASN A 135 -8.75 -11.26 1.91
N THR A 136 -7.53 -10.85 2.30
CA THR A 136 -7.22 -9.44 2.56
C THR A 136 -6.31 -8.80 1.52
N PHE A 137 -5.62 -9.61 0.70
CA PHE A 137 -4.81 -9.11 -0.42
C PHE A 137 -5.71 -8.43 -1.45
N GLN A 138 -5.45 -7.15 -1.74
CA GLN A 138 -6.23 -6.36 -2.70
C GLN A 138 -5.34 -5.40 -3.47
N VAL A 139 -5.77 -5.08 -4.68
CA VAL A 139 -5.23 -4.01 -5.52
C VAL A 139 -6.39 -3.09 -5.89
N THR A 140 -6.24 -1.79 -5.66
CA THR A 140 -7.29 -0.78 -5.82
C THR A 140 -6.73 0.50 -6.44
N ASP A 141 -7.57 1.41 -6.84
CA ASP A 141 -7.25 2.82 -7.15
C ASP A 141 -8.31 3.68 -6.46
N LEU A 142 -8.21 3.82 -5.14
CA LEU A 142 -9.23 4.46 -4.29
C LEU A 142 -9.23 5.98 -4.40
N ASN A 143 -8.09 6.57 -4.73
CA ASN A 143 -7.96 8.01 -4.91
C ASN A 143 -8.10 8.45 -6.37
N HIS A 144 -8.31 7.49 -7.28
CA HIS A 144 -8.53 7.68 -8.71
C HIS A 144 -7.41 8.47 -9.40
N ASN A 145 -6.16 8.27 -8.96
CA ASN A 145 -5.00 8.92 -9.56
C ASN A 145 -4.39 8.11 -10.72
N GLY A 146 -4.87 6.90 -10.96
CA GLY A 146 -4.42 5.96 -11.99
C GLY A 146 -3.13 5.24 -11.64
N ILE A 147 -2.75 5.19 -10.35
CA ILE A 147 -1.69 4.36 -9.78
C ILE A 147 -2.34 3.46 -8.74
N ALA A 148 -2.14 2.17 -8.87
CA ALA A 148 -2.78 1.22 -7.98
C ALA A 148 -2.18 1.24 -6.56
N GLU A 149 -3.07 1.12 -5.55
CA GLU A 149 -2.67 0.78 -4.19
C GLU A 149 -2.67 -0.74 -4.03
N ILE A 150 -1.60 -1.27 -3.44
CA ILE A 150 -1.44 -2.69 -3.12
C ILE A 150 -1.57 -2.86 -1.60
N TRP A 151 -2.58 -3.61 -1.16
CA TRP A 151 -2.92 -3.85 0.22
C TRP A 151 -2.51 -5.24 0.66
N LEU A 152 -1.73 -5.29 1.74
CA LEU A 152 -1.21 -6.50 2.35
C LEU A 152 -1.59 -6.51 3.83
N MET A 153 -2.17 -7.59 4.31
CA MET A 153 -2.41 -7.79 5.73
C MET A 153 -1.84 -9.14 6.17
N TYR A 154 -1.06 -9.14 7.25
CA TYR A 154 -0.42 -10.35 7.75
C TYR A 154 -0.24 -10.32 9.26
N LYS A 155 0.03 -11.49 9.81
CA LYS A 155 0.34 -11.72 11.22
C LYS A 155 1.69 -12.39 11.37
N THR A 156 2.36 -12.06 12.50
CA THR A 156 3.58 -12.75 12.94
C THR A 156 3.49 -13.00 14.44
N VAL A 157 3.86 -14.21 14.88
CA VAL A 157 3.88 -14.56 16.30
C VAL A 157 4.70 -15.82 16.55
N CYS A 158 5.32 -15.90 17.73
CA CYS A 158 5.89 -17.10 18.33
C CYS A 158 5.31 -17.21 19.74
N HIS A 159 4.33 -18.08 19.93
CA HIS A 159 3.70 -18.26 21.25
C HIS A 159 3.13 -19.69 21.40
N GLY A 160 3.12 -20.19 22.63
CA GLY A 160 2.47 -21.46 23.00
C GLY A 160 1.21 -21.24 23.84
N ASP A 161 0.61 -20.05 23.76
CA ASP A 161 -0.57 -19.65 24.53
C ASP A 161 -1.56 -18.85 23.66
N VAL A 162 -2.58 -18.27 24.26
CA VAL A 162 -3.61 -17.46 23.59
C VAL A 162 -3.26 -15.97 23.52
N SER A 163 -1.98 -15.60 23.54
CA SER A 163 -1.55 -14.20 23.39
C SER A 163 -1.88 -13.64 22.02
N PRO A 164 -2.09 -12.30 21.91
CA PRO A 164 -2.28 -11.65 20.61
C PRO A 164 -1.07 -11.80 19.69
N SER A 165 -1.35 -11.90 18.40
CA SER A 165 -0.32 -11.85 17.35
C SER A 165 -0.05 -10.42 16.91
N ASP A 166 1.19 -10.11 16.58
CA ASP A 166 1.51 -8.92 15.80
C ASP A 166 0.70 -8.94 14.49
N MET A 167 -0.01 -7.86 14.21
CA MET A 167 -0.82 -7.70 13.01
C MET A 167 -0.46 -6.42 12.27
N LYS A 168 -0.32 -6.51 10.95
CA LYS A 168 0.13 -5.38 10.14
C LYS A 168 -0.73 -5.25 8.89
N VAL A 169 -1.14 -4.01 8.57
CA VAL A 169 -1.63 -3.62 7.25
C VAL A 169 -0.56 -2.76 6.60
N ILE A 170 -0.04 -3.22 5.48
CA ILE A 170 0.94 -2.52 4.67
C ILE A 170 0.29 -2.19 3.34
N MET A 171 0.37 -0.94 2.93
CA MET A 171 -0.08 -0.50 1.62
C MET A 171 1.06 0.19 0.88
N TYR A 172 1.14 -0.04 -0.42
CA TYR A 172 2.01 0.69 -1.33
C TYR A 172 1.19 1.34 -2.44
N GLU A 173 1.46 2.61 -2.70
CA GLU A 173 1.10 3.32 -3.92
C GLU A 173 2.41 3.70 -4.63
N GLY A 174 2.70 3.08 -5.76
CA GLY A 174 4.03 3.17 -6.37
C GLY A 174 5.13 2.72 -5.40
N ASN A 175 6.05 3.63 -5.07
CA ASN A 175 7.12 3.39 -4.08
C ASN A 175 6.79 3.95 -2.69
N GLN A 176 5.65 4.61 -2.53
CA GLN A 176 5.25 5.17 -1.24
C GLN A 176 4.63 4.08 -0.38
N LYS A 177 5.25 3.81 0.77
CA LYS A 177 4.77 2.84 1.77
C LYS A 177 3.92 3.54 2.82
N TYR A 178 2.85 2.87 3.22
CA TYR A 178 1.98 3.22 4.34
C TYR A 178 1.88 2.00 5.26
N ALA A 179 1.91 2.20 6.56
CA ALA A 179 1.90 1.09 7.50
C ALA A 179 1.05 1.36 8.73
N MET A 180 0.19 0.39 9.03
CA MET A 180 -0.56 0.27 10.26
C MET A 180 -0.11 -0.99 10.97
N ARG A 181 0.30 -0.89 12.24
CA ARG A 181 0.90 -1.96 13.03
C ARG A 181 0.31 -1.99 14.42
N GLY A 182 0.08 -3.18 14.92
CA GLY A 182 -0.41 -3.42 16.26
C GLY A 182 -0.64 -4.89 16.48
N GLU A 183 -1.63 -5.23 17.28
CA GLU A 183 -1.97 -6.60 17.63
C GLU A 183 -3.41 -6.92 17.23
N ASN A 184 -3.67 -8.18 16.87
CA ASN A 184 -5.05 -8.64 16.79
C ASN A 184 -5.66 -8.73 18.20
N LYS A 185 -6.96 -9.02 18.28
CA LYS A 185 -7.69 -9.12 19.54
C LYS A 185 -8.06 -10.57 19.82
N VAL A 186 -7.71 -11.06 21.00
CA VAL A 186 -8.02 -12.43 21.43
C VAL A 186 -8.86 -12.42 22.68
N GLN A 187 -9.83 -13.34 22.75
CA GLN A 187 -10.54 -13.60 23.98
C GLN A 187 -9.75 -14.58 24.84
N VAL A 188 -9.30 -14.15 26.00
CA VAL A 188 -8.45 -14.95 26.90
C VAL A 188 -9.18 -15.47 28.11
N GLY A 189 -10.42 -15.11 28.32
CA GLY A 189 -11.23 -15.58 29.44
C GLY A 189 -12.56 -14.86 29.59
N VAL A 190 -13.18 -15.11 30.74
CA VAL A 190 -14.43 -14.47 31.17
C VAL A 190 -14.24 -13.96 32.59
N HIS A 191 -14.63 -12.73 32.88
CA HIS A 191 -14.61 -12.19 34.23
C HIS A 191 -15.67 -12.84 35.13
N ASP A 192 -15.54 -12.67 36.44
CA ASP A 192 -16.51 -13.20 37.43
C ASP A 192 -17.93 -12.69 37.22
N ASN A 193 -18.11 -11.53 36.58
CA ASN A 193 -19.40 -10.94 36.22
C ASN A 193 -19.99 -11.51 34.91
N GLY A 194 -19.31 -12.46 34.25
CA GLY A 194 -19.75 -13.07 33.00
C GLY A 194 -19.33 -12.32 31.71
N GLU A 195 -18.60 -11.21 31.82
CA GLU A 195 -18.11 -10.47 30.66
C GLU A 195 -16.84 -11.11 30.09
N ASN A 196 -16.75 -11.14 28.75
CA ASN A 196 -15.55 -11.63 28.07
C ASN A 196 -14.35 -10.72 28.33
N TYR A 197 -13.20 -11.33 28.60
CA TYR A 197 -11.93 -10.64 28.75
C TYR A 197 -11.09 -10.78 27.50
N TYR A 198 -10.57 -9.66 27.01
CA TYR A 198 -9.82 -9.59 25.77
C TYR A 198 -8.44 -8.96 26.00
N LEU A 199 -7.46 -9.39 25.18
CA LEU A 199 -6.15 -8.77 25.04
C LEU A 199 -5.93 -8.31 23.61
N GLY A 200 -5.03 -7.32 23.42
CA GLY A 200 -4.65 -6.76 22.12
C GLY A 200 -5.75 -5.91 21.48
N GLY A 201 -5.65 -5.73 20.19
CA GLY A 201 -6.57 -4.95 19.36
C GLY A 201 -6.10 -3.53 19.06
N GLU A 202 -5.06 -3.05 19.71
CA GLU A 202 -4.53 -1.71 19.49
C GLU A 202 -3.64 -1.65 18.25
N PHE A 203 -3.59 -0.47 17.62
CA PHE A 203 -2.71 -0.22 16.48
C PHE A 203 -2.18 1.21 16.46
N LYS A 204 -1.15 1.41 15.64
CA LYS A 204 -0.57 2.71 15.31
C LYS A 204 -0.41 2.82 13.80
N MET A 205 -0.82 3.97 13.25
CA MET A 205 -0.55 4.35 11.87
C MET A 205 0.75 5.15 11.80
N ASP A 206 1.54 4.89 10.75
CA ASP A 206 2.74 5.70 10.47
C ASP A 206 2.38 7.12 9.97
N GLU A 207 3.40 7.96 9.80
CA GLU A 207 3.20 9.34 9.36
C GLU A 207 2.64 9.44 7.94
N ASN A 208 2.90 8.45 7.08
CA ASN A 208 2.37 8.44 5.72
C ASN A 208 0.86 8.21 5.73
N PHE A 209 0.36 7.25 6.52
CA PHE A 209 -1.08 7.10 6.72
C PHE A 209 -1.70 8.34 7.37
N LYS A 210 -1.06 8.90 8.41
CA LYS A 210 -1.60 10.07 9.12
C LYS A 210 -1.77 11.29 8.22
N LYS A 211 -0.82 11.52 7.31
CA LYS A 211 -0.80 12.65 6.36
C LYS A 211 -1.42 12.33 5.01
N GLY A 212 -1.59 11.06 4.67
CA GLY A 212 -2.09 10.59 3.40
C GLY A 212 -3.60 10.81 3.19
N PRO A 213 -4.11 10.45 2.01
CA PRO A 213 -5.53 10.54 1.69
C PRO A 213 -6.41 9.86 2.73
N LYS A 214 -7.55 10.51 3.05
CA LYS A 214 -8.50 9.97 4.02
C LYS A 214 -9.00 8.59 3.62
N VAL A 215 -9.23 8.37 2.32
CA VAL A 215 -9.73 7.10 1.78
C VAL A 215 -8.80 5.93 2.10
N PHE A 216 -7.48 6.15 2.15
CA PHE A 216 -6.51 5.12 2.53
C PHE A 216 -6.63 4.73 4.00
N LYS A 217 -6.79 5.74 4.88
CA LYS A 217 -6.99 5.50 6.31
C LYS A 217 -8.27 4.74 6.58
N ASP A 218 -9.36 5.16 5.95
CA ASP A 218 -10.67 4.54 6.11
C ASP A 218 -10.65 3.09 5.63
N PHE A 219 -9.96 2.81 4.52
CA PHE A 219 -9.83 1.46 3.98
C PHE A 219 -8.98 0.57 4.89
N ALA A 220 -7.82 1.07 5.34
CA ALA A 220 -6.95 0.35 6.29
C ALA A 220 -7.70 0.02 7.59
N GLN A 221 -8.43 1.00 8.15
CA GLN A 221 -9.22 0.81 9.36
C GLN A 221 -10.30 -0.26 9.17
N LYS A 222 -11.05 -0.19 8.06
CA LYS A 222 -12.08 -1.19 7.75
C LYS A 222 -11.49 -2.59 7.59
N MET A 223 -10.31 -2.70 6.96
CA MET A 223 -9.60 -3.98 6.81
C MET A 223 -9.17 -4.51 8.17
N TRP A 224 -8.63 -3.64 9.04
CA TRP A 224 -8.26 -3.97 10.42
C TRP A 224 -9.43 -4.49 11.22
N ASP A 225 -10.51 -3.70 11.31
CA ASP A 225 -11.69 -4.00 12.14
C ASP A 225 -12.37 -5.31 11.73
N LYS A 226 -12.42 -5.59 10.42
CA LYS A 226 -13.00 -6.83 9.89
C LYS A 226 -12.21 -8.07 10.30
N ASN A 227 -10.90 -7.95 10.52
CA ASN A 227 -9.98 -9.04 10.80
C ASN A 227 -9.36 -8.96 12.21
N LEU A 228 -9.89 -8.07 13.04
CA LEU A 228 -9.36 -7.77 14.37
C LEU A 228 -9.39 -8.99 15.29
N MET A 229 -10.54 -9.68 15.37
CA MET A 229 -10.72 -10.83 16.25
C MET A 229 -9.99 -12.05 15.73
N GLU A 230 -9.24 -12.71 16.62
CA GLU A 230 -8.69 -14.03 16.32
C GLU A 230 -9.82 -15.01 16.02
N LYS A 231 -9.59 -15.82 15.00
CA LYS A 231 -10.50 -16.91 14.60
C LYS A 231 -9.71 -18.20 14.74
N TRP A 232 -10.02 -18.96 15.78
CA TRP A 232 -9.50 -20.31 15.91
C TRP A 232 -10.17 -21.16 14.83
N GLU A 233 -9.36 -21.79 13.96
CA GLU A 233 -9.90 -22.77 13.01
C GLU A 233 -10.28 -24.02 13.83
N GLU A 234 -11.57 -24.43 13.73
CA GLU A 234 -12.09 -25.68 14.32
C GLU A 234 -11.58 -26.90 13.56
#